data_11bf4691793cb440ee08e280dd56d4af
#
_entry.id   11bf4691793cb440ee08e280dd56d4af
#
_cell.length_a   1.000
_cell.length_b   1.000
_cell.length_c   1.000
_cell.angle_alpha   90.00
_cell.angle_beta   90.00
_cell.angle_gamma   90.00
#
_symmetry.space_group_name_H-M   'P 1'
#
loop_
_entity.id
_entity.type
_entity.pdbx_description
1 polymer ?
#
loop_
_entity_poly.entity_id
_entity_poly.type
_entity_poly.pdbx_seq_one_letter_code
_entity_poly.pdbx_strand_id
1 'polypeptide(L)'
;NKINHIGATEKEDERGKYFIFTKNNIKVAIINYVGMETNPKLPDNCPVFVNILNERVVLEKIKQIKKEVDHVVVTLHWGEEESSRMPNLQQRKLGRQFIDGGASMVVGHHVHCLQGFEKYNDGLICYSLGNFLFGPQLVIPGQIHSNRTSGNNMVGLLNVAFTKVGFNFSWKYLIKKKNSLFLELDNGSVEKLHKKINKYVYYSDTKLKIAYKLELI
;
A
#
# COMPACT_ATOMS: atom_id res chain seq x y z
N ASN A 1 27.23 2.90 -3.04
CA ASN A 1 26.07 3.21 -2.20
C ASN A 1 25.24 1.95 -2.02
N LYS A 2 25.10 1.49 -0.77
CA LYS A 2 24.28 0.31 -0.46
C LYS A 2 22.82 0.74 -0.36
N ILE A 3 21.95 0.17 -1.20
CA ILE A 3 20.51 0.41 -1.12
C ILE A 3 19.92 -0.55 -0.08
N ASN A 4 19.20 -0.03 0.89
CA ASN A 4 18.46 -0.84 1.85
C ASN A 4 17.24 -1.43 1.16
N HIS A 5 16.99 -2.73 1.39
CA HIS A 5 15.80 -3.44 0.91
C HIS A 5 15.14 -4.19 2.05
N ILE A 6 13.83 -4.37 1.97
CA ILE A 6 13.00 -5.09 2.93
C ILE A 6 11.91 -5.86 2.17
N GLY A 7 11.34 -6.88 2.79
CA GLY A 7 10.26 -7.68 2.21
C GLY A 7 10.70 -8.95 1.50
N ALA A 8 11.98 -9.02 1.13
CA ALA A 8 12.61 -10.22 0.59
C ALA A 8 14.04 -10.37 1.14
N THR A 9 14.51 -11.61 1.26
CA THR A 9 15.84 -11.93 1.79
C THR A 9 16.36 -13.25 1.21
N GLU A 10 17.67 -13.44 1.15
CA GLU A 10 18.32 -14.72 0.79
C GLU A 10 18.48 -15.64 2.01
N LYS A 11 18.22 -15.19 3.20
CA LYS A 11 18.37 -15.93 4.45
C LYS A 11 17.03 -16.08 5.14
N GLU A 12 16.65 -17.31 5.48
CA GLU A 12 15.36 -17.60 6.10
C GLU A 12 15.20 -16.98 7.49
N ASP A 13 16.26 -16.93 8.27
CA ASP A 13 16.31 -16.32 9.59
C ASP A 13 16.19 -14.79 9.57
N GLU A 14 16.41 -14.17 8.41
CA GLU A 14 16.19 -12.74 8.19
C GLU A 14 14.76 -12.39 7.74
N ARG A 15 13.85 -13.36 7.63
CA ARG A 15 12.43 -13.08 7.30
C ARG A 15 11.82 -12.11 8.30
N GLY A 16 11.03 -11.17 7.80
CA GLY A 16 10.44 -10.11 8.61
C GLY A 16 11.44 -9.04 9.05
N LYS A 17 12.62 -8.97 8.41
CA LYS A 17 13.56 -7.87 8.58
C LYS A 17 12.89 -6.55 8.26
N TYR A 18 13.15 -5.55 9.08
CA TYR A 18 12.63 -4.22 8.95
C TYR A 18 13.77 -3.20 8.86
N PHE A 19 13.43 -2.01 8.36
CA PHE A 19 14.37 -0.91 8.28
C PHE A 19 13.97 0.17 9.29
N ILE A 20 14.92 0.63 10.09
CA ILE A 20 14.73 1.79 10.97
C ILE A 20 15.57 2.94 10.44
N PHE A 21 14.95 4.08 10.26
CA PHE A 21 15.68 5.34 10.09
C PHE A 21 15.42 6.28 11.25
N THR A 22 16.45 7.05 11.58
CA THR A 22 16.39 8.03 12.64
C THR A 22 16.75 9.39 12.08
N LYS A 23 15.89 10.37 12.30
CA LYS A 23 16.14 11.77 11.94
C LYS A 23 15.54 12.68 13.02
N ASN A 24 16.29 13.70 13.43
CA ASN A 24 15.87 14.63 14.49
C ASN A 24 15.37 13.90 15.76
N ASN A 25 16.07 12.85 16.14
CA ASN A 25 15.75 11.99 17.28
C ASN A 25 14.37 11.26 17.19
N ILE A 26 13.78 11.19 16.00
CA ILE A 26 12.55 10.44 15.71
C ILE A 26 12.94 9.15 15.00
N LYS A 27 12.50 8.02 15.54
CA LYS A 27 12.73 6.68 15.00
C LYS A 27 11.48 6.18 14.28
N VAL A 28 11.63 5.84 13.01
CA VAL A 28 10.55 5.26 12.18
C VAL A 28 11.00 3.90 11.66
N ALA A 29 10.25 2.86 11.96
CA ALA A 29 10.45 1.54 11.37
C ALA A 29 9.51 1.33 10.20
N ILE A 30 10.02 0.70 9.13
CA ILE A 30 9.24 0.28 7.97
C ILE A 30 9.33 -1.24 7.87
N ILE A 31 8.18 -1.90 7.77
CA ILE A 31 8.04 -3.33 7.49
C ILE A 31 7.27 -3.53 6.20
N ASN A 32 7.54 -4.62 5.48
CA ASN A 32 6.89 -4.90 4.20
C ASN A 32 6.44 -6.36 4.11
N TYR A 33 5.22 -6.57 3.59
CA TYR A 33 4.64 -7.88 3.36
C TYR A 33 3.85 -7.92 2.04
N VAL A 34 3.75 -9.14 1.49
CA VAL A 34 2.99 -9.42 0.27
C VAL A 34 1.83 -10.37 0.57
N GLY A 35 0.64 -10.03 0.10
CA GLY A 35 -0.57 -10.85 0.24
C GLY A 35 -0.52 -12.11 -0.63
N MET A 36 -1.07 -13.21 -0.15
CA MET A 36 -1.14 -14.47 -0.91
C MET A 36 -2.01 -14.33 -2.17
N GLU A 37 -3.00 -13.45 -2.15
CA GLU A 37 -3.87 -13.16 -3.30
C GLU A 37 -3.12 -12.55 -4.48
N THR A 38 -1.94 -11.98 -4.25
CA THR A 38 -1.09 -11.41 -5.31
C THR A 38 -0.22 -12.48 -6.01
N ASN A 39 -0.42 -13.75 -5.65
CA ASN A 39 0.30 -14.90 -6.20
C ASN A 39 1.85 -14.81 -6.14
N PRO A 40 2.45 -14.60 -4.96
CA PRO A 40 3.90 -14.43 -4.79
C PRO A 40 4.64 -15.79 -4.87
N LYS A 41 4.29 -16.62 -5.87
CA LYS A 41 4.93 -17.91 -6.07
C LYS A 41 6.34 -17.71 -6.58
N LEU A 42 7.28 -18.34 -5.88
CA LEU A 42 8.68 -18.43 -6.31
C LEU A 42 8.94 -19.84 -6.88
N PRO A 43 9.90 -19.97 -7.81
CA PRO A 43 10.37 -21.29 -8.23
C PRO A 43 10.84 -22.13 -7.04
N ASP A 44 10.67 -23.46 -7.10
CA ASP A 44 10.99 -24.37 -5.99
C ASP A 44 12.44 -24.25 -5.48
N ASN A 45 13.37 -23.93 -6.37
CA ASN A 45 14.79 -23.74 -6.03
C ASN A 45 15.20 -22.27 -5.88
N CYS A 46 14.25 -21.36 -5.68
CA CYS A 46 14.57 -19.95 -5.52
C CYS A 46 15.25 -19.71 -4.17
N PRO A 47 16.45 -19.11 -4.14
CA PRO A 47 17.15 -18.84 -2.89
C PRO A 47 16.58 -17.63 -2.12
N VAL A 48 15.49 -17.06 -2.61
CA VAL A 48 14.90 -15.85 -2.02
C VAL A 48 13.65 -16.21 -1.22
N PHE A 49 13.56 -15.68 -0.02
CA PHE A 49 12.40 -15.76 0.85
C PHE A 49 11.65 -14.42 0.84
N VAL A 50 10.35 -14.44 0.65
CA VAL A 50 9.50 -13.24 0.71
C VAL A 50 8.69 -13.23 2.01
N ASN A 51 8.40 -12.04 2.51
CA ASN A 51 7.56 -11.83 3.68
C ASN A 51 6.08 -11.96 3.29
N ILE A 52 5.53 -13.16 3.44
CA ILE A 52 4.11 -13.40 3.18
C ILE A 52 3.26 -12.77 4.28
N LEU A 53 2.20 -12.08 3.89
CA LEU A 53 1.23 -11.46 4.80
C LEU A 53 0.47 -12.55 5.59
N ASN A 54 0.75 -12.59 6.89
CA ASN A 54 -0.01 -13.34 7.87
C ASN A 54 -0.42 -12.40 8.99
N GLU A 55 -1.72 -12.26 9.24
CA GLU A 55 -2.29 -11.31 10.22
C GLU A 55 -1.58 -11.38 11.57
N ARG A 56 -1.46 -12.59 12.12
CA ARG A 56 -0.86 -12.81 13.45
C ARG A 56 0.62 -12.42 13.49
N VAL A 57 1.37 -12.88 12.49
CA VAL A 57 2.82 -12.60 12.39
C VAL A 57 3.09 -11.10 12.28
N VAL A 58 2.29 -10.38 11.47
CA VAL A 58 2.43 -8.93 11.32
C VAL A 58 2.08 -8.20 12.60
N LEU A 59 0.99 -8.59 13.28
CA LEU A 59 0.60 -7.99 14.56
C LEU A 59 1.66 -8.20 15.65
N GLU A 60 2.21 -9.39 15.78
CA GLU A 60 3.30 -9.69 16.71
C GLU A 60 4.55 -8.85 16.39
N LYS A 61 4.88 -8.72 15.11
CA LYS A 61 6.00 -7.90 14.65
C LYS A 61 5.80 -6.41 14.95
N ILE A 62 4.62 -5.86 14.69
CA ILE A 62 4.27 -4.47 15.03
C ILE A 62 4.45 -4.23 16.53
N LYS A 63 3.88 -5.10 17.37
CA LYS A 63 3.99 -4.99 18.84
C LYS A 63 5.43 -5.06 19.34
N GLN A 64 6.25 -5.90 18.72
CA GLN A 64 7.67 -6.00 19.04
C GLN A 64 8.40 -4.69 18.71
N ILE A 65 8.28 -4.22 17.47
CA ILE A 65 9.01 -3.06 16.94
C ILE A 65 8.58 -1.77 17.63
N LYS A 66 7.29 -1.64 17.96
CA LYS A 66 6.75 -0.44 18.63
C LYS A 66 7.42 -0.11 19.97
N LYS A 67 8.06 -1.10 20.60
CA LYS A 67 8.83 -0.89 21.85
C LYS A 67 10.15 -0.15 21.62
N GLU A 68 10.65 -0.11 20.39
CA GLU A 68 11.98 0.39 20.03
C GLU A 68 11.94 1.70 19.23
N VAL A 69 10.76 2.05 18.68
CA VAL A 69 10.59 3.17 17.76
C VAL A 69 9.39 4.04 18.10
N ASP A 70 9.42 5.27 17.61
CA ASP A 70 8.30 6.21 17.75
C ASP A 70 7.13 5.83 16.81
N HIS A 71 7.45 5.38 15.58
CA HIS A 71 6.46 5.06 14.55
C HIS A 71 6.77 3.74 13.84
N VAL A 72 5.69 2.98 13.54
CA VAL A 72 5.74 1.79 12.69
C VAL A 72 4.91 2.06 11.44
N VAL A 73 5.53 1.93 10.27
CA VAL A 73 4.88 1.99 8.95
C VAL A 73 4.85 0.58 8.36
N VAL A 74 3.64 0.09 8.08
CA VAL A 74 3.42 -1.20 7.43
C VAL A 74 3.15 -0.95 5.96
N THR A 75 4.02 -1.44 5.06
CA THR A 75 3.80 -1.39 3.62
C THR A 75 3.31 -2.75 3.15
N LEU A 76 2.26 -2.76 2.31
CA LEU A 76 1.57 -3.97 1.89
C LEU A 76 1.40 -4.00 0.37
N HIS A 77 1.75 -5.12 -0.23
CA HIS A 77 1.38 -5.45 -1.60
C HIS A 77 0.20 -6.42 -1.53
N TRP A 78 -1.04 -5.92 -1.65
CA TRP A 78 -2.26 -6.62 -1.26
C TRP A 78 -3.49 -6.24 -2.08
N GLY A 79 -4.56 -7.00 -1.93
CA GLY A 79 -5.84 -6.77 -2.62
C GLY A 79 -5.89 -7.49 -3.97
N GLU A 80 -6.97 -7.29 -4.71
CA GLU A 80 -7.19 -7.92 -6.00
C GLU A 80 -6.74 -7.00 -7.13
N GLU A 81 -5.93 -7.52 -8.05
CA GLU A 81 -5.40 -6.79 -9.19
C GLU A 81 -6.54 -6.31 -10.10
N GLU A 82 -6.44 -5.06 -10.56
CA GLU A 82 -7.45 -4.41 -11.40
C GLU A 82 -8.87 -4.36 -10.81
N SER A 83 -8.99 -4.73 -9.55
CA SER A 83 -10.23 -4.56 -8.82
C SER A 83 -10.56 -3.08 -8.68
N SER A 84 -11.77 -2.81 -8.28
CA SER A 84 -12.31 -1.48 -8.18
C SER A 84 -11.45 -0.53 -7.31
N ARG A 85 -11.70 0.76 -7.45
CA ARG A 85 -11.17 1.80 -6.54
C ARG A 85 -11.65 1.64 -5.10
N MET A 86 -12.42 0.59 -4.83
CA MET A 86 -12.91 0.24 -3.50
C MET A 86 -11.93 -0.71 -2.82
N PRO A 87 -11.48 -0.40 -1.60
CA PRO A 87 -10.77 -1.38 -0.80
C PRO A 87 -11.72 -2.53 -0.44
N ASN A 88 -11.27 -3.77 -0.58
CA ASN A 88 -12.07 -4.92 -0.21
C ASN A 88 -12.19 -5.06 1.33
N LEU A 89 -13.08 -5.95 1.78
CA LEU A 89 -13.34 -6.13 3.22
C LEU A 89 -12.10 -6.59 4.00
N GLN A 90 -11.28 -7.42 3.39
CA GLN A 90 -10.06 -7.91 4.02
C GLN A 90 -9.03 -6.80 4.19
N GLN A 91 -8.82 -5.97 3.17
CA GLN A 91 -7.94 -4.79 3.28
C GLN A 91 -8.41 -3.86 4.41
N ARG A 92 -9.73 -3.58 4.51
CA ARG A 92 -10.28 -2.74 5.57
C ARG A 92 -10.07 -3.35 6.95
N LYS A 93 -10.38 -4.65 7.11
CA LYS A 93 -10.19 -5.37 8.37
C LYS A 93 -8.73 -5.34 8.80
N LEU A 94 -7.82 -5.80 7.94
CA LEU A 94 -6.40 -5.90 8.26
C LEU A 94 -5.77 -4.51 8.50
N GLY A 95 -6.10 -3.51 7.67
CA GLY A 95 -5.58 -2.15 7.85
C GLY A 95 -5.90 -1.61 9.25
N ARG A 96 -7.16 -1.75 9.69
CA ARG A 96 -7.60 -1.30 11.02
C ARG A 96 -6.94 -2.10 12.13
N GLN A 97 -6.87 -3.43 12.02
CA GLN A 97 -6.21 -4.28 13.01
C GLN A 97 -4.73 -3.94 13.18
N PHE A 98 -4.02 -3.59 12.11
CA PHE A 98 -2.61 -3.19 12.20
C PHE A 98 -2.45 -1.83 12.90
N ILE A 99 -3.36 -0.88 12.68
CA ILE A 99 -3.38 0.37 13.45
C ILE A 99 -3.67 0.07 14.93
N ASP A 100 -4.69 -0.73 15.24
CA ASP A 100 -5.01 -1.16 16.62
C ASP A 100 -3.85 -1.91 17.28
N GLY A 101 -3.05 -2.62 16.48
CA GLY A 101 -1.81 -3.28 16.90
C GLY A 101 -0.64 -2.35 17.22
N GLY A 102 -0.75 -1.04 16.89
CA GLY A 102 0.24 -0.02 17.17
C GLY A 102 1.00 0.53 15.95
N ALA A 103 0.60 0.17 14.73
CA ALA A 103 1.13 0.82 13.54
C ALA A 103 0.61 2.27 13.46
N SER A 104 1.51 3.21 13.14
CA SER A 104 1.12 4.59 12.86
C SER A 104 0.52 4.72 11.46
N MET A 105 0.92 3.83 10.55
CA MET A 105 0.50 3.92 9.16
C MET A 105 0.49 2.56 8.46
N VAL A 106 -0.51 2.35 7.60
CA VAL A 106 -0.58 1.23 6.64
C VAL A 106 -0.64 1.81 5.24
N VAL A 107 0.27 1.38 4.36
CA VAL A 107 0.39 1.88 2.99
C VAL A 107 0.32 0.71 2.00
N GLY A 108 -0.74 0.68 1.20
CA GLY A 108 -1.05 -0.39 0.26
C GLY A 108 -0.62 -0.09 -1.17
N HIS A 109 -0.39 -1.18 -1.90
CA HIS A 109 -0.06 -1.24 -3.33
C HIS A 109 -0.68 -2.49 -3.96
N HIS A 110 -0.41 -2.80 -5.19
CA HIS A 110 -0.80 -3.96 -6.00
C HIS A 110 -1.97 -3.71 -6.94
N VAL A 111 -3.09 -3.22 -6.47
CA VAL A 111 -4.33 -3.08 -7.27
C VAL A 111 -4.21 -2.15 -8.48
N HIS A 112 -3.04 -1.59 -8.71
CA HIS A 112 -2.69 -0.73 -9.86
C HIS A 112 -3.57 0.51 -10.06
N CYS A 113 -4.43 0.83 -9.10
CA CYS A 113 -5.25 2.04 -9.11
C CYS A 113 -5.19 2.74 -7.75
N LEU A 114 -5.49 4.03 -7.76
CA LEU A 114 -5.61 4.81 -6.54
C LEU A 114 -6.90 4.42 -5.81
N GLN A 115 -6.76 3.86 -4.60
CA GLN A 115 -7.86 3.64 -3.67
C GLN A 115 -7.91 4.75 -2.63
N GLY A 116 -8.98 4.80 -1.85
CA GLY A 116 -9.15 5.77 -0.77
C GLY A 116 -8.17 5.59 0.37
N PHE A 117 -8.22 6.53 1.30
CA PHE A 117 -7.48 6.48 2.56
C PHE A 117 -8.43 6.74 3.73
N GLU A 118 -8.05 6.26 4.91
CA GLU A 118 -8.83 6.35 6.13
C GLU A 118 -7.95 6.84 7.28
N LYS A 119 -8.41 7.87 7.99
CA LYS A 119 -7.95 8.14 9.34
C LYS A 119 -8.71 7.21 10.27
N TYR A 120 -8.01 6.34 10.96
CA TYR A 120 -8.58 5.38 11.87
C TYR A 120 -7.82 5.41 13.19
N ASN A 121 -8.51 5.74 14.28
CA ASN A 121 -7.89 6.06 15.56
C ASN A 121 -6.76 7.09 15.35
N ASP A 122 -5.57 6.84 15.89
CA ASP A 122 -4.40 7.73 15.74
C ASP A 122 -3.56 7.41 14.49
N GLY A 123 -4.06 6.55 13.59
CA GLY A 123 -3.33 6.08 12.42
C GLY A 123 -3.92 6.50 11.09
N LEU A 124 -3.16 6.21 10.03
CA LEU A 124 -3.55 6.44 8.63
C LEU A 124 -3.45 5.13 7.84
N ILE A 125 -4.53 4.77 7.14
CA ILE A 125 -4.57 3.64 6.22
C ILE A 125 -4.73 4.19 4.81
N CYS A 126 -3.73 3.96 3.95
CA CYS A 126 -3.79 4.25 2.52
C CYS A 126 -3.92 2.92 1.78
N TYR A 127 -5.07 2.62 1.24
CA TYR A 127 -5.37 1.30 0.70
C TYR A 127 -4.58 0.99 -0.57
N SER A 128 -4.38 1.97 -1.46
CA SER A 128 -3.45 1.89 -2.60
C SER A 128 -3.06 3.28 -3.09
N LEU A 129 -1.77 3.48 -3.35
CA LEU A 129 -1.23 4.73 -3.90
C LEU A 129 -1.27 4.80 -5.43
N GLY A 130 -1.67 3.72 -6.11
CA GLY A 130 -1.64 3.62 -7.56
C GLY A 130 -0.22 3.41 -8.13
N ASN A 131 -0.08 3.60 -9.44
CA ASN A 131 1.16 3.36 -10.19
C ASN A 131 1.97 4.66 -10.39
N PHE A 132 3.08 4.82 -9.68
CA PHE A 132 3.96 5.98 -9.90
C PHE A 132 4.72 5.87 -11.23
N LEU A 133 5.47 4.79 -11.40
CA LEU A 133 6.19 4.51 -12.63
C LEU A 133 5.88 3.07 -13.06
N PHE A 134 5.18 2.95 -14.17
CA PHE A 134 4.84 1.66 -14.75
C PHE A 134 5.29 1.70 -16.21
N GLY A 135 6.34 0.96 -16.52
CA GLY A 135 6.87 0.85 -17.88
C GLY A 135 5.98 0.01 -18.80
N PRO A 136 6.24 0.02 -20.11
CA PRO A 136 5.63 -0.96 -21.01
C PRO A 136 6.02 -2.36 -20.51
N GLN A 137 5.04 -3.25 -20.40
CA GLN A 137 5.34 -4.65 -20.10
C GLN A 137 6.15 -5.23 -21.24
N LEU A 138 7.27 -5.87 -20.95
CA LEU A 138 7.99 -6.69 -21.90
C LEU A 138 7.07 -7.85 -22.30
N VAL A 139 6.57 -7.81 -23.54
CA VAL A 139 5.78 -8.89 -24.08
C VAL A 139 6.74 -10.03 -24.37
N ILE A 140 6.59 -11.13 -23.63
CA ILE A 140 7.26 -12.39 -24.01
C ILE A 140 6.65 -12.80 -25.36
N PRO A 141 7.46 -13.08 -26.41
CA PRO A 141 6.94 -13.46 -27.71
C PRO A 141 5.93 -14.59 -27.59
N GLY A 142 4.69 -14.37 -28.08
CA GLY A 142 3.58 -15.32 -28.03
C GLY A 142 2.57 -15.10 -26.90
N GLN A 143 2.80 -14.18 -25.97
CA GLN A 143 1.82 -13.79 -24.97
C GLN A 143 1.39 -12.33 -25.21
N ILE A 144 0.18 -12.14 -25.67
CA ILE A 144 -0.46 -10.82 -25.74
C ILE A 144 -0.97 -10.52 -24.33
N HIS A 145 -0.13 -9.89 -23.51
CA HIS A 145 -0.67 -9.22 -22.35
C HIS A 145 -1.28 -7.90 -22.81
N SER A 146 -2.59 -7.76 -22.59
CA SER A 146 -3.34 -6.55 -22.90
C SER A 146 -2.57 -5.32 -22.45
N ASN A 147 -2.56 -4.27 -23.27
CA ASN A 147 -2.09 -2.95 -22.87
C ASN A 147 -2.93 -2.46 -21.68
N ARG A 148 -2.52 -2.82 -20.46
CA ARG A 148 -3.17 -2.41 -19.20
C ARG A 148 -2.94 -0.93 -18.89
N THR A 149 -2.94 -0.10 -19.91
CA THR A 149 -2.87 1.37 -19.77
C THR A 149 -4.23 2.01 -19.58
N SER A 150 -5.30 1.21 -19.54
CA SER A 150 -6.66 1.70 -19.47
C SER A 150 -7.01 2.22 -18.09
N GLY A 151 -7.03 3.53 -17.94
CA GLY A 151 -7.81 4.21 -16.91
C GLY A 151 -7.10 4.60 -15.61
N ASN A 152 -5.93 4.08 -15.29
CA ASN A 152 -5.27 4.32 -14.01
C ASN A 152 -4.00 5.17 -14.13
N ASN A 153 -4.14 6.32 -14.80
CA ASN A 153 -3.03 7.28 -14.98
C ASN A 153 -2.80 8.17 -13.74
N MET A 154 -3.48 7.90 -12.64
CA MET A 154 -3.42 8.74 -11.45
C MET A 154 -2.62 8.07 -10.36
N VAL A 155 -1.72 8.84 -9.74
CA VAL A 155 -0.90 8.40 -8.62
C VAL A 155 -1.02 9.37 -7.46
N GLY A 156 -1.05 8.84 -6.24
CA GLY A 156 -0.95 9.61 -5.01
C GLY A 156 0.48 9.62 -4.48
N LEU A 157 0.99 10.80 -4.21
CA LEU A 157 2.20 11.01 -3.42
C LEU A 157 1.81 11.42 -2.01
N LEU A 158 2.09 10.56 -1.05
CA LEU A 158 1.86 10.82 0.36
C LEU A 158 3.12 11.43 0.98
N ASN A 159 3.02 12.68 1.42
CA ASN A 159 4.06 13.33 2.21
C ASN A 159 3.71 13.20 3.68
N VAL A 160 4.66 12.74 4.50
CA VAL A 160 4.47 12.54 5.93
C VAL A 160 5.56 13.23 6.72
N ALA A 161 5.16 14.02 7.72
CA ALA A 161 6.05 14.64 8.69
C ALA A 161 5.81 14.01 10.07
N PHE A 162 6.71 13.14 10.49
CA PHE A 162 6.65 12.50 11.80
C PHE A 162 7.14 13.44 12.91
N THR A 163 6.51 13.35 14.08
CA THR A 163 6.93 13.95 15.35
C THR A 163 7.15 12.84 16.37
N LYS A 164 7.53 13.16 17.60
CA LYS A 164 7.67 12.13 18.67
C LYS A 164 6.36 11.42 19.02
N VAL A 165 5.25 12.14 18.91
CA VAL A 165 3.94 11.67 19.42
C VAL A 165 2.88 11.50 18.35
N GLY A 166 3.20 11.77 17.08
CA GLY A 166 2.23 11.67 15.99
C GLY A 166 2.84 12.05 14.65
N PHE A 167 2.00 12.33 13.67
CA PHE A 167 2.43 12.74 12.34
C PHE A 167 1.40 13.65 11.67
N ASN A 168 1.89 14.50 10.76
CA ASN A 168 1.07 15.23 9.82
C ASN A 168 1.29 14.65 8.41
N PHE A 169 0.27 14.74 7.57
CA PHE A 169 0.40 14.29 6.20
C PHE A 169 -0.31 15.21 5.21
N SER A 170 0.17 15.19 3.99
CA SER A 170 -0.44 15.89 2.85
C SER A 170 -0.34 15.03 1.59
N TRP A 171 -1.24 15.28 0.66
CA TRP A 171 -1.31 14.59 -0.60
C TRP A 171 -0.92 15.50 -1.76
N LYS A 172 -0.18 14.94 -2.70
CA LYS A 172 -0.07 15.43 -4.07
C LYS A 172 -0.56 14.35 -5.01
N TYR A 173 -1.31 14.71 -6.01
CA TYR A 173 -1.77 13.78 -7.02
C TYR A 173 -1.22 14.17 -8.37
N LEU A 174 -0.70 13.18 -9.08
CA LEU A 174 -0.14 13.34 -10.39
C LEU A 174 -0.97 12.55 -11.40
N ILE A 175 -1.23 13.14 -12.55
CA ILE A 175 -1.81 12.45 -13.70
C ILE A 175 -0.71 12.21 -14.71
N LYS A 176 -0.48 10.94 -15.07
CA LYS A 176 0.42 10.55 -16.14
C LYS A 176 -0.23 10.88 -17.49
N LYS A 177 0.42 11.72 -18.29
CA LYS A 177 0.05 11.99 -19.68
C LYS A 177 0.86 11.14 -20.65
N LYS A 178 0.43 11.12 -21.93
CA LYS A 178 1.25 10.58 -23.02
C LYS A 178 2.66 11.17 -22.92
N ASN A 179 3.70 10.37 -23.12
CA ASN A 179 5.12 10.73 -23.02
C ASN A 179 5.68 10.84 -21.59
N SER A 180 5.09 10.14 -20.63
CA SER A 180 5.59 10.04 -19.24
C SER A 180 5.66 11.37 -18.47
N LEU A 181 5.00 12.43 -18.95
CA LEU A 181 4.85 13.68 -18.23
C LEU A 181 3.79 13.54 -17.14
N PHE A 182 4.09 14.05 -15.96
CA PHE A 182 3.13 14.13 -14.86
C PHE A 182 2.62 15.56 -14.73
N LEU A 183 1.29 15.69 -14.54
CA LEU A 183 0.66 16.94 -14.14
C LEU A 183 0.19 16.81 -12.70
N GLU A 184 0.58 17.73 -11.85
CA GLU A 184 0.04 17.87 -10.50
C GLU A 184 -1.38 18.42 -10.56
N LEU A 185 -2.28 17.88 -9.74
CA LEU A 185 -3.63 18.40 -9.60
C LEU A 185 -3.65 19.63 -8.73
N ASP A 186 -4.46 20.63 -9.11
CA ASP A 186 -4.77 21.79 -8.28
C ASP A 186 -5.59 21.39 -7.03
N ASN A 187 -5.62 22.25 -6.02
CA ASN A 187 -6.27 21.96 -4.74
C ASN A 187 -7.77 21.66 -4.87
N GLY A 188 -8.50 22.32 -5.76
CA GLY A 188 -9.92 22.06 -5.97
C GLY A 188 -10.19 20.69 -6.60
N SER A 189 -9.32 20.25 -7.50
CA SER A 189 -9.35 18.91 -8.10
C SER A 189 -8.97 17.84 -7.08
N VAL A 190 -8.00 18.10 -6.20
CA VAL A 190 -7.62 17.22 -5.09
C VAL A 190 -8.80 16.99 -4.15
N GLU A 191 -9.52 18.04 -3.76
CA GLU A 191 -10.68 17.89 -2.87
C GLU A 191 -11.80 17.06 -3.49
N LYS A 192 -12.12 17.29 -4.76
CA LYS A 192 -13.10 16.48 -5.51
C LYS A 192 -12.68 15.03 -5.60
N LEU A 193 -11.37 14.79 -5.83
CA LEU A 193 -10.83 13.44 -5.88
C LEU A 193 -10.96 12.74 -4.53
N HIS A 194 -10.60 13.40 -3.41
CA HIS A 194 -10.75 12.83 -2.07
C HIS A 194 -12.19 12.41 -1.80
N LYS A 195 -13.17 13.27 -2.11
CA LYS A 195 -14.59 12.92 -1.97
C LYS A 195 -14.97 11.68 -2.80
N LYS A 196 -14.40 11.56 -4.01
CA LYS A 196 -14.68 10.44 -4.92
C LYS A 196 -14.08 9.12 -4.45
N ILE A 197 -12.78 9.09 -4.08
CA ILE A 197 -12.11 7.84 -3.71
C ILE A 197 -12.46 7.40 -2.29
N ASN A 198 -12.66 8.33 -1.36
CA ASN A 198 -12.94 8.00 0.03
C ASN A 198 -14.39 7.60 0.30
N LYS A 199 -15.32 7.88 -0.62
CA LYS A 199 -16.73 7.47 -0.43
C LYS A 199 -16.88 5.97 -0.15
N TYR A 200 -16.02 5.13 -0.76
CA TYR A 200 -16.05 3.67 -0.60
C TYR A 200 -15.48 3.18 0.73
N VAL A 201 -14.54 3.94 1.29
CA VAL A 201 -13.93 3.63 2.58
C VAL A 201 -14.96 3.64 3.70
N TYR A 202 -15.96 4.53 3.59
CA TYR A 202 -17.01 4.70 4.61
C TYR A 202 -18.30 3.90 4.34
N TYR A 203 -18.31 3.06 3.31
CA TYR A 203 -19.43 2.15 3.12
C TYR A 203 -19.53 1.15 4.28
N SER A 204 -20.78 0.84 4.73
CA SER A 204 -21.01 -0.32 5.59
C SER A 204 -20.54 -1.60 4.89
N ASP A 205 -20.21 -2.63 5.65
CA ASP A 205 -19.73 -3.90 5.06
C ASP A 205 -20.76 -4.52 4.13
N THR A 206 -22.07 -4.39 4.45
CA THR A 206 -23.14 -4.84 3.57
C THR A 206 -23.18 -4.04 2.27
N LYS A 207 -23.09 -2.70 2.35
CA LYS A 207 -23.09 -1.85 1.17
C LYS A 207 -21.87 -2.09 0.30
N LEU A 208 -20.71 -2.34 0.92
CA LEU A 208 -19.48 -2.67 0.21
C LEU A 208 -19.59 -4.01 -0.52
N LYS A 209 -20.15 -5.05 0.13
CA LYS A 209 -20.42 -6.36 -0.50
C LYS A 209 -21.34 -6.24 -1.71
N ILE A 210 -22.40 -5.43 -1.63
CA ILE A 210 -23.34 -5.20 -2.73
C ILE A 210 -22.64 -4.46 -3.88
N ALA A 211 -21.92 -3.38 -3.58
CA ALA A 211 -21.21 -2.60 -4.59
C ALA A 211 -20.15 -3.43 -5.30
N TYR A 212 -19.42 -4.30 -4.58
CA TYR A 212 -18.42 -5.21 -5.13
C TYR A 212 -19.06 -6.22 -6.10
N LYS A 213 -20.23 -6.78 -5.74
CA LYS A 213 -20.97 -7.67 -6.64
C LYS A 213 -21.44 -6.98 -7.92
N LEU A 214 -21.84 -5.71 -7.83
CA LEU A 214 -22.33 -4.94 -8.98
C LEU A 214 -21.20 -4.47 -9.93
N GLU A 215 -19.98 -4.31 -9.43
CA GLU A 215 -18.82 -3.95 -10.24
C GLU A 215 -18.11 -5.17 -10.86
N LEU A 216 -18.39 -6.38 -10.38
CA LEU A 216 -17.87 -7.65 -10.89
C LEU A 216 -18.75 -8.28 -11.98
N ILE A 217 -19.90 -7.67 -12.32
CA ILE A 217 -20.79 -8.05 -13.41
C ILE A 217 -20.58 -7.10 -14.60
#